data_611973668bb482d5d4e74d43963dd8fb
#
_entry.id   611973668bb482d5d4e74d43963dd8fb
#
_cell.length_a   1.000
_cell.length_b   1.000
_cell.length_c   1.000
_cell.angle_alpha   90.00
_cell.angle_beta   90.00
_cell.angle_gamma   90.00
#
_symmetry.space_group_name_H-M   'P 1'
#
loop_
_entity.id
_entity.type
_entity.pdbx_description
1 polymer ?
#
loop_
_entity_poly.entity_id
_entity_poly.type
_entity_poly.pdbx_seq_one_letter_code
_entity_poly.pdbx_strand_id
1 'polypeptide(L)'
;MALFDNFSLLPTVVVGILVLGLLQKIISSHVASKKYKFPPRIPGSPIVGNTFQLPPNQQGLWGKEQAEKYGEMFTCKIGVNTWVFLNSSRVINDLMEKRSAIYSSRANLPMTSNLMSGGNRVLLMPYSDRWRMLRKVMHSILNKTNTQTFAPFQDLESKHLIYDYLHNTDKWYEGNQRFANSVIMSVVFGKRMESSDPKIKELLDTSNEIISAMQPGASIADILPVLENLPRPLQWWRPRGERAYQKCLKVYRREVAELKEKIEKGTAKDCFALQFLANPETEKFGEAQTLFALGSLLEAGSDTSRMALSILISAAATDKRWVKTAREALDRACGSNAERLPEFSDRPNLRYITAVVKEGFRWRPFAEIGVPHMLIQDDEYEGYKFPAGTLFTWNAMAVSMNPKEYEDPERFWPERFLNADLDNVLKGHWGFGPGDFNIPWSIFRG
;
A
#
# COMPACT_ATOMS: atom_id res chain seq x y z
N MET A 1 12.68 15.68 59.15
CA MET A 1 13.92 15.41 58.45
C MET A 1 13.92 14.02 57.76
N ALA A 2 12.75 13.41 57.51
CA ALA A 2 12.65 12.05 56.98
C ALA A 2 11.87 11.93 55.66
N LEU A 3 11.58 13.06 54.99
CA LEU A 3 10.81 13.08 53.73
C LEU A 3 11.68 13.31 52.46
N PHE A 4 12.96 13.62 52.62
CA PHE A 4 13.88 13.90 51.50
C PHE A 4 14.73 12.70 51.04
N ASP A 5 14.86 11.63 51.88
CA ASP A 5 15.68 10.45 51.53
C ASP A 5 15.00 9.49 50.52
N ASN A 6 13.68 9.60 50.33
CA ASN A 6 12.97 8.72 49.39
C ASN A 6 13.05 9.16 47.91
N PHE A 7 13.50 10.40 47.63
CA PHE A 7 13.65 10.89 46.26
C PHE A 7 14.89 10.36 45.55
N SER A 8 15.90 9.89 46.30
CA SER A 8 17.12 9.29 45.72
C SER A 8 16.96 7.82 45.37
N LEU A 9 16.00 7.11 45.97
CA LEU A 9 15.74 5.71 45.68
C LEU A 9 14.94 5.49 44.35
N LEU A 10 14.06 6.41 43.99
CA LEU A 10 13.20 6.29 42.81
C LEU A 10 13.98 6.19 41.49
N PRO A 11 14.97 7.06 41.18
CA PRO A 11 15.82 6.94 40.01
C PRO A 11 16.62 5.63 40.00
N THR A 12 17.13 5.19 41.14
CA THR A 12 17.91 3.96 41.29
C THR A 12 17.04 2.71 40.98
N VAL A 13 15.82 2.68 41.52
CA VAL A 13 14.86 1.63 41.27
C VAL A 13 14.45 1.60 39.78
N VAL A 14 14.18 2.75 39.17
CA VAL A 14 13.85 2.86 37.75
C VAL A 14 15.00 2.38 36.88
N VAL A 15 16.24 2.78 37.18
CA VAL A 15 17.43 2.29 36.45
C VAL A 15 17.60 0.79 36.65
N GLY A 16 17.40 0.26 37.87
CA GLY A 16 17.44 -1.17 38.16
C GLY A 16 16.44 -1.96 37.36
N ILE A 17 15.19 -1.51 37.28
CA ILE A 17 14.13 -2.14 36.45
C ILE A 17 14.51 -2.11 34.96
N LEU A 18 15.04 -1.01 34.46
CA LEU A 18 15.48 -0.89 33.07
C LEU A 18 16.65 -1.85 32.75
N VAL A 19 17.62 -1.95 33.65
CA VAL A 19 18.75 -2.88 33.51
C VAL A 19 18.28 -4.34 33.56
N LEU A 20 17.41 -4.69 34.49
CA LEU A 20 16.83 -6.05 34.56
C LEU A 20 16.02 -6.38 33.30
N GLY A 21 15.21 -5.44 32.82
CA GLY A 21 14.47 -5.61 31.56
C GLY A 21 15.41 -5.79 30.35
N LEU A 22 16.51 -5.05 30.33
CA LEU A 22 17.53 -5.19 29.28
C LEU A 22 18.24 -6.54 29.36
N LEU A 23 18.64 -6.98 30.55
CA LEU A 23 19.26 -8.28 30.78
C LEU A 23 18.30 -9.43 30.40
N GLN A 24 17.05 -9.38 30.83
CA GLN A 24 16.03 -10.35 30.44
C GLN A 24 15.86 -10.41 28.92
N LYS A 25 15.87 -9.27 28.25
CA LYS A 25 15.80 -9.20 26.79
C LYS A 25 17.03 -9.77 26.10
N ILE A 26 18.22 -9.55 26.64
CA ILE A 26 19.47 -10.14 26.12
C ILE A 26 19.46 -11.65 26.28
N ILE A 27 19.06 -12.16 27.45
CA ILE A 27 18.97 -13.60 27.71
C ILE A 27 17.93 -14.25 26.81
N SER A 28 16.73 -13.69 26.72
CA SER A 28 15.67 -14.19 25.85
C SER A 28 16.08 -14.19 24.36
N SER A 29 16.78 -13.13 23.93
CA SER A 29 17.33 -13.06 22.57
C SER A 29 18.38 -14.12 22.30
N HIS A 30 19.23 -14.43 23.29
CA HIS A 30 20.25 -15.47 23.17
C HIS A 30 19.64 -16.88 23.13
N VAL A 31 18.62 -17.14 23.94
CA VAL A 31 17.87 -18.41 23.92
C VAL A 31 17.12 -18.56 22.60
N ALA A 32 16.46 -17.51 22.12
CA ALA A 32 15.77 -17.49 20.83
C ALA A 32 16.75 -17.72 19.65
N SER A 33 17.96 -17.18 19.71
CA SER A 33 18.97 -17.35 18.66
C SER A 33 19.45 -18.78 18.48
N LYS A 34 19.30 -19.64 19.49
CA LYS A 34 19.59 -21.08 19.41
C LYS A 34 18.46 -21.87 18.75
N LYS A 35 17.21 -21.40 18.87
CA LYS A 35 16.02 -22.07 18.30
C LYS A 35 15.76 -21.66 16.86
N TYR A 36 15.99 -20.37 16.53
CA TYR A 36 15.62 -19.79 15.26
C TYR A 36 16.85 -19.42 14.43
N LYS A 37 16.75 -19.64 13.11
CA LYS A 37 17.82 -19.35 12.16
C LYS A 37 17.27 -18.43 11.08
N PHE A 38 17.77 -17.21 11.03
CA PHE A 38 17.35 -16.21 10.05
C PHE A 38 18.28 -16.15 8.82
N PRO A 39 17.79 -15.65 7.68
CA PRO A 39 18.64 -15.24 6.56
C PRO A 39 19.74 -14.27 6.99
N PRO A 40 20.80 -14.05 6.16
CA PRO A 40 21.87 -13.13 6.47
C PRO A 40 21.37 -11.82 7.02
N ARG A 41 21.99 -11.33 8.10
CA ARG A 41 21.57 -10.14 8.82
C ARG A 41 22.43 -8.95 8.48
N ILE A 42 21.80 -7.81 8.18
CA ILE A 42 22.48 -6.52 8.09
C ILE A 42 22.99 -6.13 9.49
N PRO A 43 24.27 -5.78 9.67
CA PRO A 43 24.77 -5.24 10.92
C PRO A 43 24.01 -3.98 11.33
N GLY A 44 23.54 -3.92 12.56
CA GLY A 44 22.74 -2.81 13.09
C GLY A 44 23.15 -2.45 14.51
N SER A 45 22.63 -1.30 15.00
CA SER A 45 22.87 -0.83 16.37
C SER A 45 22.19 -1.76 17.39
N PRO A 46 22.76 -1.92 18.60
CA PRO A 46 22.26 -2.89 19.59
C PRO A 46 20.78 -2.72 19.99
N ILE A 47 20.27 -1.49 20.10
CA ILE A 47 18.92 -1.17 20.61
C ILE A 47 17.94 -0.95 19.46
N VAL A 48 18.30 -0.08 18.51
CA VAL A 48 17.42 0.38 17.43
C VAL A 48 17.60 -0.37 16.12
N GLY A 49 18.52 -1.34 16.09
CA GLY A 49 18.80 -2.15 14.92
C GLY A 49 19.26 -1.29 13.72
N ASN A 50 18.59 -1.47 12.60
CA ASN A 50 18.87 -0.80 11.33
C ASN A 50 17.94 0.42 11.09
N THR A 51 17.18 0.87 12.09
CA THR A 51 16.16 1.91 11.91
C THR A 51 16.72 3.18 11.25
N PHE A 52 17.90 3.62 11.66
CA PHE A 52 18.54 4.82 11.11
C PHE A 52 19.40 4.56 9.86
N GLN A 53 19.51 3.32 9.43
CA GLN A 53 20.16 2.95 8.17
C GLN A 53 19.19 2.97 6.99
N LEU A 54 17.87 2.89 7.27
CA LEU A 54 16.86 3.07 6.24
C LEU A 54 16.80 4.56 5.86
N PRO A 55 16.97 4.89 4.57
CA PRO A 55 16.81 6.27 4.15
C PRO A 55 15.33 6.68 4.25
N PRO A 56 15.04 7.97 4.54
CA PRO A 56 13.66 8.46 4.60
C PRO A 56 12.95 8.41 3.23
N ASN A 57 13.72 8.44 2.14
CA ASN A 57 13.25 8.32 0.76
C ASN A 57 14.09 7.27 0.03
N GLN A 58 13.60 6.76 -1.11
CA GLN A 58 14.31 5.78 -1.96
C GLN A 58 14.68 4.48 -1.21
N GLN A 59 13.77 4.02 -0.37
CA GLN A 59 13.99 2.79 0.40
C GLN A 59 14.15 1.55 -0.49
N GLY A 60 13.54 1.57 -1.67
CA GLY A 60 13.68 0.50 -2.66
C GLY A 60 15.09 0.39 -3.24
N LEU A 61 15.75 1.52 -3.51
CA LEU A 61 17.13 1.52 -3.96
C LEU A 61 18.07 0.97 -2.87
N TRP A 62 17.90 1.43 -1.63
CA TRP A 62 18.62 0.86 -0.49
C TRP A 62 18.38 -0.66 -0.38
N GLY A 63 17.12 -1.08 -0.50
CA GLY A 63 16.76 -2.50 -0.45
C GLY A 63 17.38 -3.32 -1.59
N LYS A 64 17.44 -2.76 -2.81
CA LYS A 64 18.13 -3.37 -3.96
C LYS A 64 19.63 -3.57 -3.68
N GLU A 65 20.31 -2.54 -3.17
CA GLU A 65 21.73 -2.63 -2.80
C GLU A 65 21.99 -3.69 -1.73
N GLN A 66 21.07 -3.83 -0.75
CA GLN A 66 21.19 -4.89 0.25
C GLN A 66 20.94 -6.28 -0.36
N ALA A 67 19.95 -6.40 -1.28
CA ALA A 67 19.69 -7.65 -1.97
C ALA A 67 20.88 -8.15 -2.81
N GLU A 68 21.63 -7.25 -3.44
CA GLU A 68 22.87 -7.57 -4.17
C GLU A 68 23.96 -8.16 -3.24
N LYS A 69 24.01 -7.69 -1.98
CA LYS A 69 25.00 -8.15 -0.99
C LYS A 69 24.60 -9.44 -0.27
N TYR A 70 23.32 -9.58 0.04
CA TYR A 70 22.82 -10.62 0.95
C TYR A 70 21.97 -11.68 0.24
N GLY A 71 21.59 -11.48 -1.01
CA GLY A 71 20.85 -12.45 -1.82
C GLY A 71 19.34 -12.35 -1.73
N GLU A 72 18.67 -13.48 -2.05
CA GLU A 72 17.21 -13.53 -2.21
C GLU A 72 16.43 -13.23 -0.92
N MET A 73 17.05 -13.39 0.23
CA MET A 73 16.47 -13.01 1.53
C MET A 73 17.53 -12.39 2.42
N PHE A 74 17.20 -11.32 3.11
CA PHE A 74 18.01 -10.80 4.19
C PHE A 74 17.16 -10.33 5.37
N THR A 75 17.80 -10.20 6.52
CA THR A 75 17.15 -9.81 7.76
C THR A 75 17.69 -8.46 8.24
N CYS A 76 16.80 -7.57 8.64
CA CYS A 76 17.16 -6.37 9.40
C CYS A 76 16.25 -6.20 10.62
N LYS A 77 16.69 -5.38 11.57
CA LYS A 77 15.89 -4.95 12.72
C LYS A 77 15.46 -3.50 12.54
N ILE A 78 14.15 -3.26 12.61
CA ILE A 78 13.60 -1.91 12.67
C ILE A 78 12.97 -1.76 14.04
N GLY A 79 13.63 -1.01 14.92
CA GLY A 79 13.33 -0.99 16.34
C GLY A 79 13.46 -2.39 16.97
N VAL A 80 12.40 -2.86 17.57
CA VAL A 80 12.33 -4.21 18.19
C VAL A 80 11.91 -5.30 17.21
N ASN A 81 11.36 -4.93 16.07
CA ASN A 81 10.80 -5.85 15.09
C ASN A 81 11.89 -6.45 14.20
N THR A 82 11.83 -7.76 13.98
CA THR A 82 12.67 -8.46 13.00
C THR A 82 11.94 -8.49 11.66
N TRP A 83 12.59 -7.94 10.63
CA TRP A 83 12.07 -7.89 9.28
C TRP A 83 12.89 -8.80 8.37
N VAL A 84 12.21 -9.58 7.53
CA VAL A 84 12.80 -10.37 6.45
C VAL A 84 12.36 -9.75 5.13
N PHE A 85 13.34 -9.34 4.33
CA PHE A 85 13.13 -8.81 2.99
C PHE A 85 13.22 -9.95 1.98
N LEU A 86 12.21 -10.06 1.13
CA LEU A 86 12.12 -11.04 0.05
C LEU A 86 12.45 -10.34 -1.26
N ASN A 87 13.54 -10.77 -1.93
CA ASN A 87 14.17 -10.06 -3.04
C ASN A 87 14.09 -10.80 -4.37
N SER A 88 13.33 -11.90 -4.44
CA SER A 88 13.06 -12.61 -5.71
C SER A 88 11.60 -13.05 -5.78
N SER A 89 11.08 -13.15 -7.00
CA SER A 89 9.71 -13.63 -7.23
C SER A 89 9.51 -15.03 -6.68
N ARG A 90 10.55 -15.87 -6.69
CA ARG A 90 10.51 -17.23 -6.15
C ARG A 90 10.15 -17.25 -4.67
N VAL A 91 10.92 -16.54 -3.84
CA VAL A 91 10.69 -16.56 -2.37
C VAL A 91 9.42 -15.81 -1.98
N ILE A 92 9.03 -14.76 -2.72
CA ILE A 92 7.76 -14.07 -2.52
C ILE A 92 6.60 -15.03 -2.77
N ASN A 93 6.61 -15.73 -3.89
CA ASN A 93 5.57 -16.68 -4.25
C ASN A 93 5.50 -17.84 -3.26
N ASP A 94 6.64 -18.39 -2.83
CA ASP A 94 6.67 -19.52 -1.91
C ASP A 94 6.15 -19.17 -0.51
N LEU A 95 6.51 -18.00 0.01
CA LEU A 95 6.14 -17.62 1.37
C LEU A 95 4.83 -16.83 1.42
N MET A 96 4.65 -15.84 0.57
CA MET A 96 3.53 -14.91 0.70
C MET A 96 2.30 -15.28 -0.14
N GLU A 97 2.47 -16.08 -1.22
CA GLU A 97 1.34 -16.61 -2.00
C GLU A 97 0.95 -18.00 -1.53
N LYS A 98 1.85 -18.98 -1.65
CA LYS A 98 1.53 -20.38 -1.32
C LYS A 98 1.26 -20.62 0.16
N ARG A 99 1.80 -19.78 1.05
CA ARG A 99 1.60 -19.85 2.51
C ARG A 99 0.86 -18.64 3.06
N SER A 100 0.05 -17.97 2.21
CA SER A 100 -0.67 -16.73 2.56
C SER A 100 -1.46 -16.82 3.86
N ALA A 101 -2.05 -17.99 4.17
CA ALA A 101 -2.81 -18.22 5.38
C ALA A 101 -2.05 -17.87 6.68
N ILE A 102 -0.73 -18.02 6.70
CA ILE A 102 0.10 -17.71 7.88
C ILE A 102 0.98 -16.48 7.71
N TYR A 103 1.14 -15.97 6.48
CA TYR A 103 1.94 -14.78 6.16
C TYR A 103 1.12 -13.52 5.85
N SER A 104 -0.20 -13.55 5.97
CA SER A 104 -1.06 -12.41 5.59
C SER A 104 -1.50 -11.52 6.76
N SER A 105 -0.99 -11.67 7.97
CA SER A 105 -1.38 -10.79 9.07
C SER A 105 -0.61 -9.47 9.06
N ARG A 106 -0.98 -8.55 9.95
CA ARG A 106 -0.32 -7.26 10.15
C ARG A 106 0.16 -7.13 11.59
N ALA A 107 1.29 -6.44 11.76
CA ALA A 107 1.79 -6.12 13.08
C ALA A 107 0.89 -5.13 13.82
N ASN A 108 0.91 -5.18 15.15
CA ASN A 108 0.35 -4.11 15.95
C ASN A 108 1.26 -2.88 15.84
N LEU A 109 0.71 -1.78 15.30
CA LEU A 109 1.38 -0.50 15.12
C LEU A 109 0.63 0.56 15.94
N PRO A 110 1.09 0.89 17.15
CA PRO A 110 0.40 1.79 18.08
C PRO A 110 0.03 3.15 17.50
N MET A 111 0.90 3.72 16.67
CA MET A 111 0.63 5.00 16.01
C MET A 111 -0.28 4.84 14.81
N THR A 112 0.16 4.10 13.79
CA THR A 112 -0.51 4.08 12.49
C THR A 112 -1.76 3.22 12.47
N SER A 113 -1.73 2.03 13.09
CA SER A 113 -2.90 1.14 13.15
C SER A 113 -3.88 1.57 14.25
N ASN A 114 -3.40 1.77 15.48
CA ASN A 114 -4.29 1.98 16.62
C ASN A 114 -4.77 3.44 16.72
N LEU A 115 -3.86 4.41 16.77
CA LEU A 115 -4.25 5.82 16.97
C LEU A 115 -4.79 6.45 15.70
N MET A 116 -4.05 6.41 14.59
CA MET A 116 -4.45 7.10 13.35
C MET A 116 -5.59 6.41 12.60
N SER A 117 -5.86 5.13 12.88
CA SER A 117 -6.84 4.32 12.16
C SER A 117 -7.93 3.72 13.06
N GLY A 118 -7.77 3.79 14.39
CA GLY A 118 -8.67 3.13 15.34
C GLY A 118 -8.79 1.62 15.12
N GLY A 119 -7.76 0.98 14.54
CA GLY A 119 -7.78 -0.43 14.13
C GLY A 119 -8.72 -0.76 12.97
N ASN A 120 -9.21 0.25 12.23
CA ASN A 120 -10.26 0.06 11.21
C ASN A 120 -9.76 0.17 9.76
N ARG A 121 -8.51 0.62 9.52
CA ARG A 121 -7.96 0.74 8.16
C ARG A 121 -7.66 -0.63 7.58
N VAL A 122 -8.36 -0.99 6.51
CA VAL A 122 -8.33 -2.34 5.91
C VAL A 122 -6.90 -2.84 5.64
N LEU A 123 -6.03 -1.96 5.15
CA LEU A 123 -4.62 -2.28 4.85
C LEU A 123 -3.82 -2.69 6.09
N LEU A 124 -4.15 -2.15 7.27
CA LEU A 124 -3.41 -2.34 8.52
C LEU A 124 -4.11 -3.28 9.52
N MET A 125 -5.28 -3.80 9.16
CA MET A 125 -5.99 -4.76 10.01
C MET A 125 -5.24 -6.11 10.06
N PRO A 126 -5.13 -6.74 11.23
CA PRO A 126 -4.63 -8.11 11.32
C PRO A 126 -5.58 -9.09 10.62
N TYR A 127 -5.03 -10.21 10.13
CA TYR A 127 -5.82 -11.30 9.55
C TYR A 127 -6.73 -11.90 10.62
N SER A 128 -8.03 -11.64 10.53
CA SER A 128 -9.04 -11.97 11.54
C SER A 128 -10.39 -12.20 10.89
N ASP A 129 -11.35 -12.75 11.65
CA ASP A 129 -12.73 -12.93 11.17
C ASP A 129 -13.37 -11.60 10.76
N ARG A 130 -13.10 -10.55 11.54
CA ARG A 130 -13.57 -9.18 11.24
C ARG A 130 -13.02 -8.69 9.91
N TRP A 131 -11.73 -8.87 9.66
CA TRP A 131 -11.10 -8.51 8.39
C TRP A 131 -11.66 -9.34 7.23
N ARG A 132 -11.81 -10.67 7.41
CA ARG A 132 -12.37 -11.58 6.38
C ARG A 132 -13.80 -11.19 6.00
N MET A 133 -14.65 -10.88 6.98
CA MET A 133 -16.03 -10.44 6.75
C MET A 133 -16.04 -9.15 5.94
N LEU A 134 -15.27 -8.15 6.34
CA LEU A 134 -15.17 -6.88 5.62
C LEU A 134 -14.68 -7.08 4.18
N ARG A 135 -13.64 -7.88 4.00
CA ARG A 135 -13.09 -8.21 2.66
C ARG A 135 -14.10 -8.95 1.79
N LYS A 136 -14.89 -9.86 2.37
CA LYS A 136 -15.95 -10.56 1.64
C LYS A 136 -16.99 -9.58 1.08
N VAL A 137 -17.45 -8.63 1.89
CA VAL A 137 -18.40 -7.60 1.45
C VAL A 137 -17.77 -6.72 0.36
N MET A 138 -16.56 -6.21 0.58
CA MET A 138 -15.87 -5.40 -0.43
C MET A 138 -15.69 -6.16 -1.75
N HIS A 139 -15.28 -7.44 -1.68
CA HIS A 139 -15.06 -8.26 -2.87
C HIS A 139 -16.36 -8.57 -3.64
N SER A 140 -17.49 -8.74 -2.96
CA SER A 140 -18.78 -8.97 -3.63
C SER A 140 -19.20 -7.78 -4.51
N ILE A 141 -18.77 -6.57 -4.16
CA ILE A 141 -19.06 -5.34 -4.92
C ILE A 141 -17.98 -5.08 -5.99
N LEU A 142 -16.71 -5.33 -5.65
CA LEU A 142 -15.54 -5.06 -6.51
C LEU A 142 -15.14 -6.27 -7.37
N ASN A 143 -16.03 -7.22 -7.64
CA ASN A 143 -15.73 -8.34 -8.53
C ASN A 143 -15.74 -7.90 -10.01
N LYS A 144 -15.18 -8.74 -10.89
CA LYS A 144 -14.98 -8.42 -12.31
C LYS A 144 -16.29 -8.02 -13.03
N THR A 145 -17.40 -8.64 -12.69
CA THR A 145 -18.71 -8.37 -13.33
C THR A 145 -19.21 -6.99 -12.90
N ASN A 146 -19.18 -6.70 -11.62
CA ASN A 146 -19.72 -5.44 -11.09
C ASN A 146 -18.83 -4.24 -11.46
N THR A 147 -17.52 -4.42 -11.64
CA THR A 147 -16.62 -3.32 -12.01
C THR A 147 -16.89 -2.75 -13.40
N GLN A 148 -17.58 -3.49 -14.28
CA GLN A 148 -18.03 -2.94 -15.55
C GLN A 148 -19.02 -1.78 -15.38
N THR A 149 -19.76 -1.72 -14.28
CA THR A 149 -20.65 -0.60 -13.97
C THR A 149 -19.91 0.71 -13.72
N PHE A 150 -18.62 0.64 -13.38
CA PHE A 150 -17.76 1.80 -13.15
C PHE A 150 -17.01 2.27 -14.41
N ALA A 151 -17.04 1.50 -15.49
CA ALA A 151 -16.37 1.84 -16.74
C ALA A 151 -16.79 3.21 -17.32
N PRO A 152 -18.07 3.63 -17.28
CA PRO A 152 -18.48 4.95 -17.76
C PRO A 152 -17.81 6.11 -17.02
N PHE A 153 -17.53 5.96 -15.73
CA PHE A 153 -16.80 6.97 -14.96
C PHE A 153 -15.35 7.08 -15.42
N GLN A 154 -14.70 5.94 -15.64
CA GLN A 154 -13.32 5.88 -16.11
C GLN A 154 -13.18 6.46 -17.52
N ASP A 155 -14.10 6.12 -18.42
CA ASP A 155 -14.15 6.64 -19.79
C ASP A 155 -14.31 8.16 -19.80
N LEU A 156 -15.26 8.69 -19.03
CA LEU A 156 -15.49 10.13 -18.94
C LEU A 156 -14.26 10.89 -18.41
N GLU A 157 -13.66 10.38 -17.34
CA GLU A 157 -12.49 11.03 -16.73
C GLU A 157 -11.23 10.90 -17.59
N SER A 158 -11.06 9.81 -18.36
CA SER A 158 -9.95 9.68 -19.30
C SER A 158 -10.06 10.68 -20.45
N LYS A 159 -11.25 10.91 -20.98
CA LYS A 159 -11.52 11.95 -21.98
C LYS A 159 -11.21 13.34 -21.46
N HIS A 160 -11.58 13.62 -20.19
CA HIS A 160 -11.24 14.87 -19.55
C HIS A 160 -9.72 15.02 -19.33
N LEU A 161 -9.03 13.93 -18.97
CA LEU A 161 -7.56 13.96 -18.84
C LEU A 161 -6.86 14.28 -20.17
N ILE A 162 -7.35 13.69 -21.28
CA ILE A 162 -6.83 14.02 -22.63
C ILE A 162 -7.06 15.50 -22.95
N TYR A 163 -8.24 16.05 -22.62
CA TYR A 163 -8.52 17.45 -22.76
C TYR A 163 -7.54 18.31 -21.94
N ASP A 164 -7.28 17.94 -20.66
CA ASP A 164 -6.32 18.63 -19.81
C ASP A 164 -4.90 18.61 -20.42
N TYR A 165 -4.47 17.48 -20.98
CA TYR A 165 -3.16 17.39 -21.65
C TYR A 165 -3.04 18.25 -22.91
N LEU A 166 -4.13 18.42 -23.64
CA LEU A 166 -4.14 19.26 -24.85
C LEU A 166 -4.11 20.77 -24.54
N HIS A 167 -4.81 21.19 -23.48
CA HIS A 167 -5.04 22.61 -23.18
C HIS A 167 -4.18 23.14 -22.04
N ASN A 168 -3.67 22.27 -21.16
CA ASN A 168 -2.91 22.63 -19.97
C ASN A 168 -1.69 21.70 -19.81
N THR A 169 -0.90 21.55 -20.89
CA THR A 169 0.21 20.59 -20.97
C THR A 169 1.24 20.78 -19.85
N ASP A 170 1.50 22.01 -19.43
CA ASP A 170 2.39 22.36 -18.31
C ASP A 170 1.89 21.87 -16.94
N LYS A 171 0.58 21.59 -16.82
CA LYS A 171 -0.08 21.10 -15.62
C LYS A 171 -0.44 19.60 -15.70
N TRP A 172 0.31 18.85 -16.48
CA TRP A 172 0.04 17.42 -16.68
C TRP A 172 -0.01 16.62 -15.36
N TYR A 173 0.80 17.00 -14.38
CA TYR A 173 0.88 16.31 -13.10
C TYR A 173 -0.37 16.55 -12.24
N GLU A 174 -0.87 17.78 -12.20
CA GLU A 174 -2.15 18.14 -11.58
C GLU A 174 -3.32 17.49 -12.32
N GLY A 175 -3.24 17.38 -13.65
CA GLY A 175 -4.19 16.63 -14.47
C GLY A 175 -4.28 15.16 -14.07
N ASN A 176 -3.13 14.48 -13.89
CA ASN A 176 -3.08 13.11 -13.37
C ASN A 176 -3.71 13.00 -11.98
N GLN A 177 -3.46 13.98 -11.12
CA GLN A 177 -4.00 14.01 -9.77
C GLN A 177 -5.52 14.18 -9.78
N ARG A 178 -6.05 15.13 -10.58
CA ARG A 178 -7.49 15.31 -10.76
C ARG A 178 -8.15 14.04 -11.28
N PHE A 179 -7.56 13.45 -12.33
CA PHE A 179 -8.05 12.18 -12.90
C PHE A 179 -8.17 11.10 -11.85
N ALA A 180 -7.09 10.79 -11.14
CA ALA A 180 -7.07 9.74 -10.12
C ALA A 180 -8.13 9.97 -9.03
N ASN A 181 -8.22 11.21 -8.52
CA ASN A 181 -9.20 11.56 -7.49
C ASN A 181 -10.64 11.50 -8.02
N SER A 182 -10.90 12.01 -9.23
CA SER A 182 -12.25 12.01 -9.80
C SER A 182 -12.73 10.61 -10.13
N VAL A 183 -11.85 9.73 -10.65
CA VAL A 183 -12.18 8.31 -10.88
C VAL A 183 -12.56 7.63 -9.57
N ILE A 184 -11.71 7.71 -8.54
CA ILE A 184 -11.99 6.99 -7.29
C ILE A 184 -13.21 7.57 -6.55
N MET A 185 -13.41 8.88 -6.54
CA MET A 185 -14.59 9.52 -5.98
C MET A 185 -15.86 9.14 -6.72
N SER A 186 -15.79 9.03 -8.06
CA SER A 186 -16.93 8.58 -8.87
C SER A 186 -17.27 7.11 -8.59
N VAL A 187 -16.27 6.24 -8.51
CA VAL A 187 -16.45 4.80 -8.20
C VAL A 187 -16.99 4.61 -6.78
N VAL A 188 -16.41 5.31 -5.80
CA VAL A 188 -16.77 5.09 -4.38
C VAL A 188 -18.04 5.83 -4.00
N PHE A 189 -18.24 7.09 -4.42
CA PHE A 189 -19.36 7.95 -3.98
C PHE A 189 -20.26 8.48 -5.11
N GLY A 190 -20.05 8.04 -6.35
CA GLY A 190 -20.84 8.52 -7.50
C GLY A 190 -20.66 10.02 -7.80
N LYS A 191 -19.52 10.59 -7.45
CA LYS A 191 -19.26 12.04 -7.46
C LYS A 191 -17.97 12.36 -8.21
N ARG A 192 -18.07 13.22 -9.24
CA ARG A 192 -16.91 13.77 -9.95
C ARG A 192 -16.21 14.87 -9.14
N MET A 193 -14.94 15.09 -9.42
CA MET A 193 -14.16 16.17 -8.83
C MET A 193 -13.58 17.09 -9.92
N GLU A 194 -13.74 18.39 -9.73
CA GLU A 194 -13.13 19.42 -10.57
C GLU A 194 -11.74 19.80 -10.04
N SER A 195 -10.84 20.25 -10.94
CA SER A 195 -9.46 20.66 -10.56
C SER A 195 -9.42 21.73 -9.47
N SER A 196 -10.42 22.59 -9.43
CA SER A 196 -10.56 23.67 -8.46
C SER A 196 -11.19 23.26 -7.14
N ASP A 197 -11.63 22.00 -6.98
CA ASP A 197 -12.31 21.56 -5.75
C ASP A 197 -11.30 21.50 -4.59
N PRO A 198 -11.46 22.31 -3.54
CA PRO A 198 -10.56 22.32 -2.38
C PRO A 198 -10.55 20.97 -1.62
N LYS A 199 -11.58 20.15 -1.82
CA LYS A 199 -11.67 18.81 -1.22
C LYS A 199 -10.59 17.87 -1.77
N ILE A 200 -10.10 18.08 -3.00
CA ILE A 200 -8.96 17.32 -3.55
C ILE A 200 -7.74 17.48 -2.63
N LYS A 201 -7.41 18.72 -2.30
CA LYS A 201 -6.27 19.00 -1.43
C LYS A 201 -6.44 18.39 -0.03
N GLU A 202 -7.63 18.52 0.56
CA GLU A 202 -7.93 17.93 1.88
C GLU A 202 -7.79 16.40 1.88
N LEU A 203 -8.28 15.73 0.82
CA LEU A 203 -8.16 14.29 0.64
C LEU A 203 -6.70 13.87 0.50
N LEU A 204 -5.92 14.57 -0.33
CA LEU A 204 -4.50 14.31 -0.53
C LEU A 204 -3.68 14.50 0.75
N ASP A 205 -3.89 15.62 1.45
CA ASP A 205 -3.20 15.93 2.70
C ASP A 205 -3.49 14.87 3.77
N THR A 206 -4.71 14.30 3.74
CA THR A 206 -5.10 13.22 4.64
C THR A 206 -4.41 11.90 4.25
N SER A 207 -4.40 11.55 2.97
CA SER A 207 -3.74 10.35 2.45
C SER A 207 -2.21 10.42 2.65
N ASN A 208 -1.59 11.53 2.34
CA ASN A 208 -0.14 11.73 2.49
C ASN A 208 0.33 11.62 3.95
N GLU A 209 -0.47 12.14 4.90
CA GLU A 209 -0.15 12.04 6.33
C GLU A 209 -0.08 10.58 6.78
N ILE A 210 -1.01 9.74 6.31
CA ILE A 210 -1.04 8.32 6.62
C ILE A 210 0.08 7.56 5.92
N ILE A 211 0.28 7.78 4.62
CA ILE A 211 1.34 7.13 3.84
C ILE A 211 2.71 7.45 4.45
N SER A 212 2.94 8.69 4.83
CA SER A 212 4.18 9.10 5.50
C SER A 212 4.35 8.42 6.86
N ALA A 213 3.27 8.26 7.63
CA ALA A 213 3.33 7.59 8.92
C ALA A 213 3.55 6.07 8.81
N MET A 214 3.14 5.45 7.70
CA MET A 214 3.36 4.01 7.43
C MET A 214 4.79 3.68 6.99
N GLN A 215 5.61 4.67 6.66
CA GLN A 215 7.00 4.40 6.27
C GLN A 215 7.76 3.74 7.42
N PRO A 216 8.57 2.70 7.15
CA PRO A 216 9.40 2.06 8.15
C PRO A 216 10.25 3.09 8.92
N GLY A 217 10.13 3.10 10.24
CA GLY A 217 10.87 4.04 11.07
C GLY A 217 10.23 5.42 11.30
N ALA A 218 9.10 5.73 10.68
CA ALA A 218 8.46 7.05 10.75
C ALA A 218 7.86 7.40 12.13
N SER A 219 7.52 6.40 12.94
CA SER A 219 6.93 6.59 14.26
C SER A 219 7.71 5.84 15.33
N ILE A 220 8.13 6.55 16.37
CA ILE A 220 8.81 5.94 17.52
C ILE A 220 7.92 4.93 18.25
N ALA A 221 6.61 5.16 18.31
CA ALA A 221 5.67 4.24 18.93
C ALA A 221 5.51 2.94 18.13
N ASP A 222 5.62 2.99 16.79
CA ASP A 222 5.60 1.80 15.94
C ASP A 222 6.96 1.06 15.94
N ILE A 223 8.06 1.80 16.14
CA ILE A 223 9.41 1.22 16.33
C ILE A 223 9.52 0.50 17.66
N LEU A 224 8.94 1.08 18.72
CA LEU A 224 8.97 0.60 20.10
C LEU A 224 7.54 0.49 20.64
N PRO A 225 6.78 -0.57 20.26
CA PRO A 225 5.36 -0.71 20.66
C PRO A 225 5.13 -0.73 22.17
N VAL A 226 6.14 -1.09 22.96
CA VAL A 226 6.07 -1.07 24.43
C VAL A 226 5.72 0.31 24.98
N LEU A 227 6.00 1.39 24.26
CA LEU A 227 5.65 2.75 24.64
C LEU A 227 4.13 2.96 24.76
N GLU A 228 3.32 2.14 24.08
CA GLU A 228 1.84 2.18 24.20
C GLU A 228 1.38 1.95 25.65
N ASN A 229 2.16 1.24 26.46
CA ASN A 229 1.86 0.95 27.86
C ASN A 229 2.18 2.12 28.81
N LEU A 230 2.79 3.20 28.34
CA LEU A 230 3.02 4.38 29.15
C LEU A 230 1.69 5.05 29.57
N PRO A 231 1.61 5.66 30.76
CA PRO A 231 0.48 6.51 31.11
C PRO A 231 0.22 7.58 30.04
N ARG A 232 -1.05 7.88 29.77
CA ARG A 232 -1.47 8.81 28.70
C ARG A 232 -0.69 10.13 28.67
N PRO A 233 -0.43 10.82 29.80
CA PRO A 233 0.33 12.07 29.80
C PRO A 233 1.77 11.94 29.25
N LEU A 234 2.35 10.75 29.30
CA LEU A 234 3.70 10.47 28.80
C LEU A 234 3.72 10.02 27.33
N GLN A 235 2.56 9.85 26.70
CA GLN A 235 2.43 9.47 25.31
C GLN A 235 2.43 10.71 24.39
N TRP A 236 3.56 11.40 24.24
CA TRP A 236 3.69 12.69 23.49
C TRP A 236 3.31 12.57 21.99
N TRP A 237 3.35 11.37 21.41
CA TRP A 237 2.93 11.10 20.03
C TRP A 237 1.40 11.00 19.86
N ARG A 238 0.67 10.69 20.94
CA ARG A 238 -0.78 10.45 20.94
C ARG A 238 -1.59 11.59 20.34
N PRO A 239 -1.36 12.87 20.69
CA PRO A 239 -2.15 13.97 20.12
C PRO A 239 -2.04 14.08 18.60
N ARG A 240 -0.88 13.71 18.01
CA ARG A 240 -0.74 13.66 16.54
C ARG A 240 -1.61 12.56 15.93
N GLY A 241 -1.58 11.37 16.49
CA GLY A 241 -2.39 10.24 16.01
C GLY A 241 -3.88 10.51 16.13
N GLU A 242 -4.33 11.05 17.27
CA GLU A 242 -5.74 11.40 17.49
C GLU A 242 -6.22 12.49 16.52
N ARG A 243 -5.42 13.52 16.24
CA ARG A 243 -5.75 14.54 15.22
C ARG A 243 -5.88 13.94 13.84
N ALA A 244 -4.95 13.08 13.41
CA ALA A 244 -5.02 12.39 12.13
C ALA A 244 -6.27 11.51 12.01
N TYR A 245 -6.61 10.78 13.07
CA TYR A 245 -7.85 9.99 13.14
C TYR A 245 -9.10 10.84 12.94
N GLN A 246 -9.21 11.96 13.68
CA GLN A 246 -10.35 12.87 13.57
C GLN A 246 -10.44 13.53 12.19
N LYS A 247 -9.29 13.85 11.59
CA LYS A 247 -9.22 14.39 10.22
C LYS A 247 -9.77 13.38 9.20
N CYS A 248 -9.35 12.11 9.28
CA CYS A 248 -9.89 11.04 8.43
C CYS A 248 -11.40 10.89 8.62
N LEU A 249 -11.87 10.78 9.86
CA LEU A 249 -13.30 10.65 10.15
C LEU A 249 -14.12 11.84 9.62
N LYS A 250 -13.62 13.06 9.75
CA LYS A 250 -14.28 14.26 9.23
C LYS A 250 -14.49 14.17 7.72
N VAL A 251 -13.42 13.82 6.99
CA VAL A 251 -13.48 13.69 5.52
C VAL A 251 -14.45 12.58 5.12
N TYR A 252 -14.30 11.39 5.66
CA TYR A 252 -15.12 10.25 5.24
C TYR A 252 -16.59 10.42 5.65
N ARG A 253 -16.88 10.95 6.84
CA ARG A 253 -18.24 11.22 7.32
C ARG A 253 -18.95 12.23 6.44
N ARG A 254 -18.25 13.27 5.98
CA ARG A 254 -18.80 14.24 5.04
C ARG A 254 -19.25 13.60 3.74
N GLU A 255 -18.40 12.78 3.12
CA GLU A 255 -18.74 12.14 1.84
C GLU A 255 -19.89 11.13 2.00
N VAL A 256 -19.93 10.38 3.10
CA VAL A 256 -21.05 9.49 3.41
C VAL A 256 -22.35 10.26 3.67
N ALA A 257 -22.29 11.40 4.37
CA ALA A 257 -23.47 12.25 4.61
C ALA A 257 -24.03 12.84 3.31
N GLU A 258 -23.17 13.36 2.43
CA GLU A 258 -23.58 13.86 1.11
C GLU A 258 -24.22 12.74 0.25
N LEU A 259 -23.72 11.50 0.34
CA LEU A 259 -24.33 10.36 -0.35
C LEU A 259 -25.70 10.01 0.23
N LYS A 260 -25.84 9.96 1.54
CA LYS A 260 -27.14 9.69 2.20
C LYS A 260 -28.21 10.71 1.83
N GLU A 261 -27.84 11.99 1.78
CA GLU A 261 -28.75 13.06 1.32
C GLU A 261 -29.22 12.83 -0.13
N LYS A 262 -28.30 12.38 -1.02
CA LYS A 262 -28.65 12.03 -2.40
C LYS A 262 -29.56 10.80 -2.49
N ILE A 263 -29.35 9.81 -1.61
CA ILE A 263 -30.22 8.63 -1.51
C ILE A 263 -31.64 9.05 -1.13
N GLU A 264 -31.80 9.88 -0.09
CA GLU A 264 -33.10 10.41 0.37
C GLU A 264 -33.81 11.21 -0.72
N LYS A 265 -33.05 11.95 -1.54
CA LYS A 265 -33.59 12.72 -2.68
C LYS A 265 -33.83 11.89 -3.95
N GLY A 266 -33.49 10.61 -3.95
CA GLY A 266 -33.58 9.75 -5.14
C GLY A 266 -32.62 10.13 -6.28
N THR A 267 -31.54 10.87 -6.01
CA THR A 267 -30.57 11.35 -6.98
C THR A 267 -29.20 10.68 -6.89
N ALA A 268 -29.07 9.69 -6.00
CA ALA A 268 -27.82 8.93 -5.86
C ALA A 268 -27.53 8.11 -7.13
N LYS A 269 -26.30 8.23 -7.62
CA LYS A 269 -25.80 7.36 -8.71
C LYS A 269 -25.36 6.03 -8.14
N ASP A 270 -25.43 4.97 -8.94
CA ASP A 270 -24.85 3.68 -8.55
C ASP A 270 -23.35 3.83 -8.30
N CYS A 271 -22.91 3.39 -7.12
CA CYS A 271 -21.52 3.51 -6.68
C CYS A 271 -21.25 2.50 -5.57
N PHE A 272 -19.96 2.30 -5.28
CA PHE A 272 -19.52 1.33 -4.26
C PHE A 272 -20.18 1.60 -2.90
N ALA A 273 -20.17 2.83 -2.41
CA ALA A 273 -20.69 3.17 -1.09
C ALA A 273 -22.22 2.95 -0.98
N LEU A 274 -22.97 3.18 -2.06
CA LEU A 274 -24.40 2.88 -2.10
C LEU A 274 -24.63 1.37 -1.91
N GLN A 275 -23.96 0.54 -2.69
CA GLN A 275 -24.06 -0.91 -2.61
C GLN A 275 -23.53 -1.46 -1.28
N PHE A 276 -22.43 -0.88 -0.75
CA PHE A 276 -21.87 -1.25 0.53
C PHE A 276 -22.83 -0.95 1.68
N LEU A 277 -23.41 0.24 1.73
CA LEU A 277 -24.36 0.64 2.78
C LEU A 277 -25.71 -0.12 2.70
N ALA A 278 -26.10 -0.58 1.52
CA ALA A 278 -27.30 -1.39 1.32
C ALA A 278 -27.09 -2.88 1.66
N ASN A 279 -25.85 -3.34 1.87
CA ASN A 279 -25.56 -4.74 2.16
C ASN A 279 -25.88 -5.05 3.64
N PRO A 280 -26.77 -6.02 3.96
CA PRO A 280 -27.12 -6.34 5.35
C PRO A 280 -25.94 -6.73 6.24
N GLU A 281 -24.89 -7.32 5.69
CA GLU A 281 -23.69 -7.68 6.45
C GLU A 281 -22.97 -6.44 7.02
N THR A 282 -23.18 -5.26 6.43
CA THR A 282 -22.53 -4.02 6.88
C THR A 282 -23.12 -3.46 8.17
N GLU A 283 -24.33 -3.87 8.54
CA GLU A 283 -24.94 -3.52 9.84
C GLU A 283 -24.10 -4.05 11.03
N LYS A 284 -23.29 -5.12 10.79
CA LYS A 284 -22.39 -5.68 11.78
C LYS A 284 -21.15 -4.81 12.02
N PHE A 285 -20.90 -3.83 11.15
CA PHE A 285 -19.78 -2.91 11.27
C PHE A 285 -20.21 -1.64 12.00
N GLY A 286 -19.42 -1.20 12.97
CA GLY A 286 -19.66 0.11 13.58
C GLY A 286 -19.34 1.27 12.60
N GLU A 287 -19.83 2.47 12.92
CA GLU A 287 -19.66 3.66 12.07
C GLU A 287 -18.19 3.85 11.63
N ALA A 288 -17.26 3.82 12.58
CA ALA A 288 -15.85 4.02 12.26
C ALA A 288 -15.32 2.98 11.26
N GLN A 289 -15.70 1.71 11.41
CA GLN A 289 -15.24 0.67 10.47
C GLN A 289 -15.83 0.87 9.07
N THR A 290 -17.11 1.25 8.96
CA THR A 290 -17.74 1.61 7.69
C THR A 290 -17.03 2.78 7.03
N LEU A 291 -16.79 3.85 7.78
CA LEU A 291 -16.08 5.04 7.27
C LEU A 291 -14.66 4.71 6.79
N PHE A 292 -13.90 3.93 7.56
CA PHE A 292 -12.55 3.53 7.16
C PHE A 292 -12.54 2.52 6.03
N ALA A 293 -13.56 1.67 5.87
CA ALA A 293 -13.67 0.79 4.71
C ALA A 293 -13.80 1.61 3.40
N LEU A 294 -14.72 2.60 3.39
CA LEU A 294 -14.92 3.49 2.26
C LEU A 294 -13.70 4.40 2.04
N GLY A 295 -13.17 4.98 3.12
CA GLY A 295 -11.99 5.84 3.09
C GLY A 295 -10.73 5.12 2.60
N SER A 296 -10.55 3.85 2.92
CA SER A 296 -9.41 3.05 2.44
C SER A 296 -9.40 2.91 0.91
N LEU A 297 -10.55 2.88 0.26
CA LEU A 297 -10.64 2.87 -1.20
C LEU A 297 -10.24 4.23 -1.79
N LEU A 298 -10.67 5.32 -1.16
CA LEU A 298 -10.27 6.67 -1.58
C LEU A 298 -8.75 6.83 -1.52
N GLU A 299 -8.15 6.43 -0.40
CA GLU A 299 -6.70 6.53 -0.21
C GLU A 299 -5.94 5.68 -1.22
N ALA A 300 -6.41 4.45 -1.47
CA ALA A 300 -5.77 3.54 -2.41
C ALA A 300 -5.84 4.06 -3.86
N GLY A 301 -6.97 4.64 -4.27
CA GLY A 301 -7.19 5.07 -5.66
C GLY A 301 -6.68 6.47 -5.99
N SER A 302 -6.54 7.35 -4.99
CA SER A 302 -6.21 8.76 -5.22
C SER A 302 -4.77 8.99 -5.70
N ASP A 303 -3.81 8.19 -5.23
CA ASP A 303 -2.39 8.41 -5.49
C ASP A 303 -1.77 7.38 -6.44
N THR A 304 -2.16 6.11 -6.33
CA THR A 304 -1.54 5.02 -7.11
C THR A 304 -1.75 5.18 -8.61
N SER A 305 -2.95 5.57 -9.06
CA SER A 305 -3.25 5.83 -10.47
C SER A 305 -2.48 7.03 -11.01
N ARG A 306 -2.36 8.11 -10.24
CA ARG A 306 -1.52 9.27 -10.56
C ARG A 306 -0.06 8.85 -10.76
N MET A 307 0.48 8.06 -9.85
CA MET A 307 1.87 7.58 -9.92
C MET A 307 2.08 6.69 -11.14
N ALA A 308 1.15 5.77 -11.45
CA ALA A 308 1.23 4.91 -12.62
C ALA A 308 1.27 5.73 -13.92
N LEU A 309 0.40 6.72 -14.08
CA LEU A 309 0.42 7.64 -15.24
C LEU A 309 1.74 8.41 -15.32
N SER A 310 2.22 8.93 -14.19
CA SER A 310 3.49 9.68 -14.13
C SER A 310 4.70 8.81 -14.50
N ILE A 311 4.70 7.54 -14.13
CA ILE A 311 5.73 6.56 -14.52
C ILE A 311 5.73 6.35 -16.04
N LEU A 312 4.55 6.20 -16.66
CA LEU A 312 4.44 6.04 -18.11
C LEU A 312 4.91 7.29 -18.86
N ILE A 313 4.56 8.49 -18.38
CA ILE A 313 5.05 9.75 -18.95
C ILE A 313 6.59 9.85 -18.83
N SER A 314 7.15 9.49 -17.68
CA SER A 314 8.59 9.44 -17.47
C SER A 314 9.27 8.45 -18.41
N ALA A 315 8.70 7.27 -18.60
CA ALA A 315 9.20 6.28 -19.54
C ALA A 315 9.15 6.80 -20.99
N ALA A 316 8.10 7.51 -21.38
CA ALA A 316 8.00 8.12 -22.72
C ALA A 316 9.00 9.26 -22.94
N ALA A 317 9.33 10.00 -21.88
CA ALA A 317 10.34 11.06 -21.94
C ALA A 317 11.77 10.50 -22.08
N THR A 318 12.05 9.32 -21.53
CA THR A 318 13.37 8.70 -21.55
C THR A 318 13.62 7.81 -22.77
N ASP A 319 12.59 7.08 -23.24
CA ASP A 319 12.69 6.19 -24.40
C ASP A 319 11.42 6.28 -25.28
N LYS A 320 11.57 6.83 -26.48
CA LYS A 320 10.46 7.01 -27.43
C LYS A 320 10.17 5.79 -28.32
N ARG A 321 10.99 4.73 -28.26
CA ARG A 321 10.85 3.57 -29.16
C ARG A 321 9.52 2.86 -28.97
N TRP A 322 9.16 2.54 -27.75
CA TRP A 322 7.88 1.91 -27.41
C TRP A 322 6.67 2.81 -27.72
N VAL A 323 6.84 4.16 -27.61
CA VAL A 323 5.77 5.11 -27.90
C VAL A 323 5.33 5.01 -29.38
N LYS A 324 6.30 4.84 -30.31
CA LYS A 324 5.98 4.63 -31.73
C LYS A 324 5.11 3.38 -31.91
N THR A 325 5.52 2.25 -31.35
CA THR A 325 4.78 0.99 -31.43
C THR A 325 3.38 1.11 -30.81
N ALA A 326 3.27 1.82 -29.67
CA ALA A 326 1.99 2.08 -29.02
C ALA A 326 1.04 2.91 -29.91
N ARG A 327 1.55 3.96 -30.57
CA ARG A 327 0.77 4.76 -31.54
C ARG A 327 0.30 3.92 -32.72
N GLU A 328 1.18 3.12 -33.31
CA GLU A 328 0.82 2.22 -34.41
C GLU A 328 -0.26 1.20 -34.00
N ALA A 329 -0.25 0.73 -32.74
CA ALA A 329 -1.30 -0.15 -32.23
C ALA A 329 -2.64 0.59 -32.06
N LEU A 330 -2.62 1.83 -31.59
CA LEU A 330 -3.80 2.69 -31.51
C LEU A 330 -4.36 3.04 -32.88
N ASP A 331 -3.51 3.42 -33.85
CA ASP A 331 -3.93 3.73 -35.22
C ASP A 331 -4.60 2.54 -35.90
N ARG A 332 -4.10 1.31 -35.67
CA ARG A 332 -4.75 0.09 -36.19
C ARG A 332 -6.13 -0.15 -35.59
N ALA A 333 -6.33 0.18 -34.31
CA ALA A 333 -7.59 -0.08 -33.62
C ALA A 333 -8.62 1.04 -33.79
N CYS A 334 -8.16 2.30 -33.85
CA CYS A 334 -9.00 3.50 -33.78
C CYS A 334 -9.03 4.31 -35.08
N GLY A 335 -8.30 3.89 -36.12
CA GLY A 335 -8.13 4.63 -37.38
C GLY A 335 -6.93 5.59 -37.32
N SER A 336 -6.30 5.75 -38.50
CA SER A 336 -5.19 6.70 -38.66
C SER A 336 -5.68 8.13 -38.42
N ASN A 337 -4.84 8.98 -37.86
CA ASN A 337 -5.19 10.35 -37.49
C ASN A 337 -6.24 10.52 -36.36
N ALA A 338 -6.32 9.54 -35.46
CA ALA A 338 -7.23 9.56 -34.31
C ALA A 338 -8.71 9.76 -34.70
N GLU A 339 -9.19 9.00 -35.66
CA GLU A 339 -10.57 9.05 -36.15
C GLU A 339 -11.59 8.86 -35.03
N ARG A 340 -11.24 8.07 -34.02
CA ARG A 340 -11.98 7.93 -32.78
C ARG A 340 -11.05 7.69 -31.58
N LEU A 341 -11.57 7.89 -30.39
CA LEU A 341 -10.89 7.47 -29.17
C LEU A 341 -11.05 5.95 -28.93
N PRO A 342 -10.07 5.31 -28.28
CA PRO A 342 -10.19 3.90 -27.90
C PRO A 342 -11.29 3.70 -26.86
N GLU A 343 -11.99 2.58 -26.94
CA GLU A 343 -13.02 2.14 -26.02
C GLU A 343 -12.59 0.85 -25.29
N PHE A 344 -13.25 0.49 -24.20
CA PHE A 344 -12.96 -0.75 -23.47
C PHE A 344 -13.10 -2.01 -24.35
N SER A 345 -13.98 -1.97 -25.33
CA SER A 345 -14.18 -3.04 -26.34
C SER A 345 -12.95 -3.26 -27.24
N ASP A 346 -12.08 -2.26 -27.41
CA ASP A 346 -10.85 -2.38 -28.21
C ASP A 346 -9.73 -3.14 -27.49
N ARG A 347 -9.82 -3.35 -26.18
CA ARG A 347 -8.77 -3.94 -25.37
C ARG A 347 -8.17 -5.24 -25.94
N PRO A 348 -8.96 -6.21 -26.48
CA PRO A 348 -8.39 -7.40 -27.09
C PRO A 348 -7.45 -7.12 -28.26
N ASN A 349 -7.65 -6.00 -28.97
CA ASN A 349 -6.84 -5.55 -30.10
C ASN A 349 -5.67 -4.65 -29.67
N LEU A 350 -5.69 -4.15 -28.43
CA LEU A 350 -4.69 -3.24 -27.84
C LEU A 350 -3.72 -3.99 -26.90
N ARG A 351 -3.31 -5.20 -27.28
CA ARG A 351 -2.41 -6.05 -26.49
C ARG A 351 -1.10 -5.34 -26.11
N TYR A 352 -0.56 -4.53 -27.03
CA TYR A 352 0.65 -3.78 -26.78
C TYR A 352 0.45 -2.71 -25.67
N ILE A 353 -0.70 -2.05 -25.66
CA ILE A 353 -1.04 -1.08 -24.59
C ILE A 353 -1.16 -1.79 -23.24
N THR A 354 -1.76 -2.98 -23.19
CA THR A 354 -1.79 -3.80 -21.97
C THR A 354 -0.36 -4.12 -21.50
N ALA A 355 0.54 -4.46 -22.40
CA ALA A 355 1.95 -4.72 -22.11
C ALA A 355 2.67 -3.46 -21.60
N VAL A 356 2.40 -2.28 -22.17
CA VAL A 356 2.93 -0.99 -21.68
C VAL A 356 2.53 -0.72 -20.23
N VAL A 357 1.28 -0.95 -19.88
CA VAL A 357 0.78 -0.78 -18.51
C VAL A 357 1.48 -1.73 -17.53
N LYS A 358 1.61 -3.01 -17.90
CA LYS A 358 2.32 -4.00 -17.07
C LYS A 358 3.80 -3.63 -16.87
N GLU A 359 4.46 -3.19 -17.94
CA GLU A 359 5.85 -2.74 -17.86
C GLU A 359 5.99 -1.50 -16.97
N GLY A 360 5.02 -0.60 -16.97
CA GLY A 360 4.97 0.54 -16.05
C GLY A 360 5.00 0.11 -14.60
N PHE A 361 4.20 -0.89 -14.21
CA PHE A 361 4.22 -1.44 -12.84
C PHE A 361 5.51 -2.18 -12.50
N ARG A 362 6.15 -2.81 -13.47
CA ARG A 362 7.43 -3.49 -13.29
C ARG A 362 8.59 -2.50 -13.20
N TRP A 363 8.72 -1.56 -14.18
CA TRP A 363 9.93 -0.76 -14.40
C TRP A 363 10.28 0.18 -13.24
N ARG A 364 9.28 0.82 -12.67
CA ARG A 364 9.43 1.67 -11.48
C ARG A 364 8.23 1.44 -10.56
N PRO A 365 8.29 0.41 -9.70
CA PRO A 365 7.18 0.11 -8.81
C PRO A 365 6.93 1.28 -7.86
N PHE A 366 5.71 1.78 -7.82
CA PHE A 366 5.34 2.87 -6.92
C PHE A 366 5.40 2.47 -5.42
N ALA A 367 5.20 1.20 -5.12
CA ALA A 367 5.49 0.60 -3.82
C ALA A 367 6.83 -0.12 -3.89
N GLU A 368 7.94 0.62 -3.72
CA GLU A 368 9.30 0.09 -3.83
C GLU A 368 9.56 -1.05 -2.86
N ILE A 369 9.00 -0.94 -1.64
CA ILE A 369 8.98 -1.96 -0.59
C ILE A 369 7.54 -2.14 -0.16
N GLY A 370 7.09 -3.38 -0.05
CA GLY A 370 5.72 -3.69 0.34
C GLY A 370 5.42 -3.37 1.80
N VAL A 371 4.14 -3.13 2.10
CA VAL A 371 3.69 -2.99 3.49
C VAL A 371 3.88 -4.33 4.20
N PRO A 372 4.62 -4.39 5.33
CA PRO A 372 5.03 -5.64 5.94
C PRO A 372 3.85 -6.49 6.39
N HIS A 373 3.99 -7.79 6.17
CA HIS A 373 3.10 -8.82 6.67
C HIS A 373 3.71 -9.48 7.92
N MET A 374 2.89 -9.92 8.84
CA MET A 374 3.32 -10.61 10.06
C MET A 374 3.03 -12.10 9.96
N LEU A 375 4.04 -12.92 10.25
CA LEU A 375 3.92 -14.35 10.42
C LEU A 375 3.14 -14.64 11.71
N ILE A 376 2.09 -15.46 11.65
CA ILE A 376 1.22 -15.71 12.81
C ILE A 376 1.58 -16.99 13.61
N GLN A 377 2.40 -17.86 13.04
CA GLN A 377 2.91 -19.07 13.69
C GLN A 377 4.35 -19.34 13.28
N ASP A 378 5.10 -20.15 14.05
CA ASP A 378 6.47 -20.55 13.68
C ASP A 378 6.43 -21.28 12.33
N ASP A 379 7.40 -20.97 11.43
CA ASP A 379 7.54 -21.61 10.13
C ASP A 379 9.01 -21.89 9.79
N GLU A 380 9.23 -22.84 8.89
CA GLU A 380 10.56 -23.21 8.38
C GLU A 380 10.56 -23.15 6.84
N TYR A 381 11.61 -22.54 6.28
CA TYR A 381 11.79 -22.44 4.85
C TYR A 381 13.29 -22.47 4.49
N GLU A 382 13.70 -23.43 3.66
CA GLU A 382 15.09 -23.60 3.19
C GLU A 382 16.13 -23.62 4.34
N GLY A 383 15.79 -24.26 5.45
CA GLY A 383 16.65 -24.37 6.64
C GLY A 383 16.71 -23.11 7.50
N TYR A 384 16.00 -22.04 7.15
CA TYR A 384 15.72 -20.91 8.03
C TYR A 384 14.50 -21.21 8.89
N LYS A 385 14.50 -20.73 10.14
CA LYS A 385 13.44 -20.95 11.13
C LYS A 385 12.96 -19.60 11.66
N PHE A 386 11.72 -19.29 11.40
CA PHE A 386 11.12 -18.01 11.73
C PHE A 386 10.13 -18.16 12.89
N PRO A 387 10.25 -17.37 13.98
CA PRO A 387 9.23 -17.29 15.00
C PRO A 387 7.99 -16.55 14.51
N ALA A 388 6.83 -16.89 15.07
CA ALA A 388 5.65 -16.04 14.99
C ALA A 388 6.00 -14.60 15.39
N GLY A 389 5.37 -13.62 14.75
CA GLY A 389 5.66 -12.18 14.94
C GLY A 389 6.79 -11.63 14.03
N THR A 390 7.50 -12.50 13.30
CA THR A 390 8.46 -12.02 12.26
C THR A 390 7.71 -11.29 11.17
N LEU A 391 8.24 -10.13 10.75
CA LEU A 391 7.67 -9.32 9.66
C LEU A 391 8.35 -9.67 8.34
N PHE A 392 7.55 -9.86 7.31
CA PHE A 392 8.01 -10.13 5.95
C PHE A 392 7.56 -9.01 5.03
N THR A 393 8.46 -8.55 4.19
CA THR A 393 8.15 -7.58 3.13
C THR A 393 8.78 -8.01 1.81
N TRP A 394 8.09 -7.73 0.70
CA TRP A 394 8.68 -7.92 -0.62
C TRP A 394 9.39 -6.64 -1.06
N ASN A 395 10.54 -6.82 -1.65
CA ASN A 395 11.36 -5.75 -2.19
C ASN A 395 11.09 -5.63 -3.69
N ALA A 396 10.02 -4.92 -4.05
CA ALA A 396 9.57 -4.81 -5.42
C ALA A 396 10.64 -4.20 -6.32
N MET A 397 11.40 -3.21 -5.83
CA MET A 397 12.49 -2.59 -6.58
C MET A 397 13.62 -3.59 -6.87
N ALA A 398 14.03 -4.39 -5.88
CA ALA A 398 15.08 -5.39 -6.10
C ALA A 398 14.65 -6.46 -7.12
N VAL A 399 13.40 -6.94 -7.01
CA VAL A 399 12.85 -7.90 -7.99
C VAL A 399 12.78 -7.29 -9.37
N SER A 400 12.22 -6.08 -9.49
CA SER A 400 12.03 -5.38 -10.76
C SER A 400 13.33 -5.11 -11.51
N MET A 401 14.42 -4.86 -10.76
CA MET A 401 15.74 -4.56 -11.31
C MET A 401 16.68 -5.77 -11.35
N ASN A 402 16.17 -6.98 -11.10
CA ASN A 402 16.99 -8.19 -11.10
C ASN A 402 17.17 -8.72 -12.53
N PRO A 403 18.42 -8.73 -13.07
CA PRO A 403 18.68 -9.23 -14.42
C PRO A 403 18.45 -10.74 -14.59
N LYS A 404 18.34 -11.48 -13.48
CA LYS A 404 17.97 -12.90 -13.51
C LYS A 404 16.47 -13.12 -13.73
N GLU A 405 15.64 -12.12 -13.42
CA GLU A 405 14.19 -12.17 -13.60
C GLU A 405 13.75 -11.42 -14.85
N TYR A 406 14.42 -10.31 -15.19
CA TYR A 406 14.09 -9.47 -16.34
C TYR A 406 15.35 -9.14 -17.11
N GLU A 407 15.42 -9.55 -18.36
CA GLU A 407 16.47 -9.15 -19.29
C GLU A 407 16.47 -7.63 -19.46
N ASP A 408 17.66 -6.99 -19.40
CA ASP A 408 17.82 -5.52 -19.48
C ASP A 408 16.81 -4.76 -18.59
N PRO A 409 16.85 -4.94 -17.26
CA PRO A 409 15.78 -4.49 -16.36
C PRO A 409 15.65 -2.96 -16.28
N GLU A 410 16.70 -2.21 -16.59
CA GLU A 410 16.68 -0.73 -16.60
C GLU A 410 15.93 -0.18 -17.81
N ARG A 411 15.84 -0.94 -18.89
CA ARG A 411 15.12 -0.55 -20.10
C ARG A 411 13.61 -0.72 -19.90
N PHE A 412 12.82 0.30 -20.29
CA PHE A 412 11.38 0.18 -20.44
C PHE A 412 11.08 -0.63 -21.70
N TRP A 413 10.65 -1.89 -21.54
CA TRP A 413 10.51 -2.84 -22.64
C TRP A 413 9.19 -3.62 -22.56
N PRO A 414 8.08 -3.07 -23.09
CA PRO A 414 6.75 -3.68 -23.00
C PRO A 414 6.66 -5.07 -23.62
N GLU A 415 7.45 -5.36 -24.66
CA GLU A 415 7.41 -6.61 -25.42
C GLU A 415 7.67 -7.85 -24.53
N ARG A 416 8.34 -7.69 -23.37
CA ARG A 416 8.52 -8.79 -22.40
C ARG A 416 7.21 -9.34 -21.85
N PHE A 417 6.13 -8.56 -21.91
CA PHE A 417 4.81 -8.93 -21.45
C PHE A 417 3.88 -9.46 -22.57
N LEU A 418 4.32 -9.49 -23.82
CA LEU A 418 3.57 -10.08 -24.93
C LEU A 418 3.65 -11.60 -24.90
N ASN A 419 3.20 -12.21 -23.82
CA ASN A 419 3.23 -13.64 -23.56
C ASN A 419 1.84 -14.17 -23.15
N ALA A 420 1.75 -15.42 -22.72
CA ALA A 420 0.50 -16.07 -22.31
C ALA A 420 -0.13 -15.45 -21.05
N ASP A 421 0.67 -14.78 -20.19
CA ASP A 421 0.22 -14.15 -18.96
C ASP A 421 -0.17 -12.67 -19.15
N LEU A 422 -0.24 -12.17 -20.39
CA LEU A 422 -0.54 -10.76 -20.66
C LEU A 422 -1.85 -10.30 -20.00
N ASP A 423 -2.90 -11.10 -20.15
CA ASP A 423 -4.24 -10.77 -19.64
C ASP A 423 -4.40 -10.99 -18.13
N ASN A 424 -3.42 -11.61 -17.48
CA ASN A 424 -3.38 -11.73 -16.04
C ASN A 424 -2.64 -10.52 -15.42
N VAL A 425 -3.40 -9.55 -14.95
CA VAL A 425 -2.88 -8.28 -14.40
C VAL A 425 -2.01 -8.47 -13.16
N LEU A 426 -2.08 -9.60 -12.48
CA LEU A 426 -1.31 -9.87 -11.26
C LEU A 426 0.04 -10.56 -11.54
N LYS A 427 0.25 -11.05 -12.77
CA LYS A 427 1.47 -11.78 -13.10
C LYS A 427 2.51 -10.92 -13.80
N GLY A 428 3.79 -11.22 -13.49
CA GLY A 428 4.95 -10.58 -14.10
C GLY A 428 5.39 -9.27 -13.44
N HIS A 429 4.76 -8.88 -12.34
CA HIS A 429 5.18 -7.77 -11.47
C HIS A 429 4.52 -7.86 -10.09
N TRP A 430 5.06 -7.15 -9.11
CA TRP A 430 4.57 -7.15 -7.73
C TRP A 430 3.88 -5.82 -7.34
N GLY A 431 3.43 -5.05 -8.31
CA GLY A 431 2.80 -3.74 -8.09
C GLY A 431 1.51 -3.79 -7.26
N PHE A 432 0.80 -4.93 -7.25
CA PHE A 432 -0.41 -5.13 -6.45
C PHE A 432 -0.16 -5.90 -5.14
N GLY A 433 1.09 -6.28 -4.86
CA GLY A 433 1.48 -7.05 -3.68
C GLY A 433 1.10 -8.53 -3.78
N PRO A 434 1.66 -9.36 -2.89
CA PRO A 434 1.36 -10.79 -2.76
C PRO A 434 0.27 -11.07 -1.74
N GLY A 435 -0.27 -12.32 -1.77
CA GLY A 435 -1.10 -12.92 -0.72
C GLY A 435 -2.56 -12.48 -0.73
N ASP A 436 -3.28 -12.89 0.32
CA ASP A 436 -4.73 -12.64 0.48
C ASP A 436 -5.08 -11.15 0.64
N PHE A 437 -4.09 -10.29 0.88
CA PHE A 437 -4.26 -8.83 0.90
C PHE A 437 -4.34 -8.19 -0.49
N ASN A 438 -4.25 -8.97 -1.57
CA ASN A 438 -4.57 -8.46 -2.89
C ASN A 438 -5.94 -7.80 -2.83
N ILE A 439 -5.97 -6.47 -2.70
CA ILE A 439 -7.20 -5.70 -2.83
C ILE A 439 -7.77 -6.10 -4.18
N PRO A 440 -9.09 -6.33 -4.32
CA PRO A 440 -9.65 -6.53 -5.64
C PRO A 440 -9.50 -5.24 -6.44
N TRP A 441 -8.30 -5.06 -7.01
CA TRP A 441 -7.96 -4.00 -7.96
C TRP A 441 -8.67 -4.24 -9.30
N SER A 442 -9.72 -5.06 -9.27
CA SER A 442 -10.62 -5.26 -10.39
C SER A 442 -11.24 -3.94 -10.89
N ILE A 443 -11.27 -2.89 -10.04
CA ILE A 443 -11.62 -1.52 -10.45
C ILE A 443 -10.67 -1.00 -11.53
N PHE A 444 -9.42 -1.46 -11.54
CA PHE A 444 -8.39 -1.08 -12.52
C PHE A 444 -8.16 -2.16 -13.59
N ARG A 445 -9.01 -3.19 -13.65
CA ARG A 445 -8.98 -4.25 -14.67
C ARG A 445 -9.70 -3.85 -15.95
N GLY A 446 -10.21 -2.62 -16.01
CA GLY A 446 -10.83 -2.05 -17.21
C GLY A 446 -9.84 -1.76 -18.32
#